data_bc7581ff70ed369ae8bf59424d1f52ff
#
_entry.id   bc7581ff70ed369ae8bf59424d1f52ff
#
_cell.length_a   1.000
_cell.length_b   1.000
_cell.length_c   1.000
_cell.angle_alpha   90.00
_cell.angle_beta   90.00
_cell.angle_gamma   90.00
#
_symmetry.space_group_name_H-M   'P 1'
#
loop_
_entity.id
_entity.type
_entity.pdbx_description
1 polymer ?
#
loop_
_entity_poly.entity_id
_entity_poly.type
_entity_poly.pdbx_seq_one_letter_code
_entity_poly.pdbx_strand_id
1 'polypeptide(L)'
;MFRYYLGACALVIAAPAIAKPIAFADGTTVMAEYGAGTMQELQIFYAPRFDYSVGGGHVDFTGDEDGKTAHITYARLNWLAHRWNLDTAQANVFVWGGIGSATGNSFSGSSLTGNAGAQADYETRRVYASLKTDLQRCSEFSDRVDTLQLGLAPYKHDYGGLATWFVFQARHYTDNLHSGIETAALLRLFKGGAWVEAGVTNAGKLQAMAMFNF
;
A
#
# COMPACT_ATOMS: atom_id res chain seq x y z
N MET A 1 -46.10 -31.20 18.52
CA MET A 1 -44.78 -31.60 18.08
C MET A 1 -44.15 -30.39 17.35
N PHE A 2 -43.48 -29.49 18.09
CA PHE A 2 -42.89 -28.26 17.55
C PHE A 2 -41.39 -28.51 17.34
N ARG A 3 -40.93 -28.45 16.09
CA ARG A 3 -39.51 -28.51 15.73
C ARG A 3 -38.95 -27.08 15.75
N TYR A 4 -38.04 -26.81 16.67
CA TYR A 4 -37.24 -25.60 16.69
C TYR A 4 -36.08 -25.77 15.71
N TYR A 5 -36.04 -24.95 14.65
CA TYR A 5 -34.87 -24.78 13.82
C TYR A 5 -33.94 -23.77 14.50
N LEU A 6 -32.84 -24.22 15.08
CA LEU A 6 -31.70 -23.39 15.46
C LEU A 6 -30.97 -22.96 14.16
N GLY A 7 -31.19 -21.72 13.75
CA GLY A 7 -30.37 -21.08 12.74
C GLY A 7 -28.99 -20.79 13.32
N ALA A 8 -27.97 -21.48 12.85
CA ALA A 8 -26.57 -21.16 13.14
C ALA A 8 -26.21 -19.84 12.43
N CYS A 9 -26.16 -18.74 13.20
CA CYS A 9 -25.56 -17.50 12.75
C CYS A 9 -24.05 -17.72 12.66
N ALA A 10 -23.53 -17.91 11.44
CA ALA A 10 -22.10 -17.89 11.20
C ALA A 10 -21.60 -16.46 11.47
N LEU A 11 -20.92 -16.29 12.58
CA LEU A 11 -20.17 -15.07 12.88
C LEU A 11 -19.00 -15.00 11.87
N VAL A 12 -19.13 -14.18 10.84
CA VAL A 12 -18.01 -13.81 9.97
C VAL A 12 -17.10 -12.94 10.83
N ILE A 13 -16.03 -13.52 11.33
CA ILE A 13 -14.96 -12.80 12.02
C ILE A 13 -14.19 -12.05 10.93
N ALA A 14 -14.55 -10.78 10.71
CA ALA A 14 -13.77 -9.89 9.86
C ALA A 14 -12.39 -9.67 10.51
N ALA A 15 -11.35 -10.21 9.90
CA ALA A 15 -9.98 -9.93 10.28
C ALA A 15 -9.67 -8.43 10.08
N PRO A 16 -8.83 -7.80 10.92
CA PRO A 16 -8.48 -6.40 10.76
C PRO A 16 -7.82 -6.19 9.39
N ALA A 17 -8.44 -5.34 8.57
CA ALA A 17 -7.85 -4.94 7.30
C ALA A 17 -6.75 -3.92 7.57
N ILE A 18 -5.52 -4.26 7.23
CA ILE A 18 -4.36 -3.39 7.25
C ILE A 18 -4.10 -2.96 5.81
N ALA A 19 -3.43 -1.82 5.58
CA ALA A 19 -3.12 -1.29 4.25
C ALA A 19 -2.39 -2.34 3.39
N LYS A 20 -3.16 -3.16 2.75
CA LYS A 20 -2.73 -4.28 1.91
C LYS A 20 -3.39 -4.13 0.56
N PRO A 21 -2.72 -4.51 -0.52
CA PRO A 21 -3.30 -4.44 -1.86
C PRO A 21 -4.52 -5.35 -2.04
N ILE A 22 -4.77 -6.22 -1.05
CA ILE A 22 -5.95 -7.09 -0.97
C ILE A 22 -6.48 -7.00 0.46
N ALA A 23 -7.63 -6.36 0.67
CA ALA A 23 -8.22 -6.20 2.00
C ALA A 23 -9.09 -7.40 2.39
N PHE A 24 -10.06 -7.76 1.56
CA PHE A 24 -10.97 -8.89 1.76
C PHE A 24 -11.59 -9.32 0.43
N ALA A 25 -12.17 -10.51 0.38
CA ALA A 25 -12.86 -11.00 -0.81
C ALA A 25 -14.13 -10.18 -1.11
N ASP A 26 -14.47 -10.05 -2.39
CA ASP A 26 -15.57 -9.24 -2.92
C ASP A 26 -15.52 -7.76 -2.52
N GLY A 27 -14.33 -7.26 -2.16
CA GLY A 27 -14.14 -5.90 -1.71
C GLY A 27 -13.37 -5.03 -2.70
N THR A 28 -13.63 -3.73 -2.62
CA THR A 28 -12.91 -2.70 -3.37
C THR A 28 -12.00 -1.92 -2.42
N THR A 29 -10.75 -1.73 -2.82
CA THR A 29 -9.78 -0.87 -2.14
C THR A 29 -9.52 0.35 -3.00
N VAL A 30 -9.69 1.54 -2.41
CA VAL A 30 -9.23 2.81 -2.98
C VAL A 30 -8.15 3.38 -2.08
N MET A 31 -7.02 3.74 -2.67
CA MET A 31 -5.88 4.29 -1.93
C MET A 31 -5.34 5.52 -2.64
N ALA A 32 -5.07 6.57 -1.87
CA ALA A 32 -4.37 7.77 -2.32
C ALA A 32 -3.13 7.97 -1.47
N GLU A 33 -1.99 8.19 -2.11
CA GLU A 33 -0.72 8.47 -1.46
C GLU A 33 -0.16 9.81 -1.95
N TYR A 34 0.42 10.57 -1.03
CA TYR A 34 1.05 11.86 -1.27
C TYR A 34 2.40 11.94 -0.56
N GLY A 35 3.44 12.18 -1.33
CA GLY A 35 4.78 12.52 -0.85
C GLY A 35 5.18 13.86 -1.42
N ALA A 36 5.30 14.89 -0.57
CA ALA A 36 5.60 16.25 -1.03
C ALA A 36 6.96 16.32 -1.75
N GLY A 37 6.91 16.62 -3.06
CA GLY A 37 8.08 16.73 -3.93
C GLY A 37 8.65 15.38 -4.41
N THR A 38 7.90 14.27 -4.26
CA THR A 38 8.29 12.97 -4.80
C THR A 38 7.20 12.34 -5.63
N MET A 39 6.00 12.10 -5.06
CA MET A 39 4.94 11.41 -5.78
C MET A 39 3.54 11.76 -5.28
N GLN A 40 2.58 11.59 -6.17
CA GLN A 40 1.15 11.50 -5.86
C GLN A 40 0.59 10.29 -6.58
N GLU A 41 -0.10 9.41 -5.87
CA GLU A 41 -0.64 8.19 -6.46
C GLU A 41 -2.09 7.97 -6.04
N LEU A 42 -2.93 7.58 -7.00
CA LEU A 42 -4.29 7.11 -6.77
C LEU A 42 -4.41 5.69 -7.32
N GLN A 43 -4.91 4.78 -6.50
CA GLN A 43 -5.08 3.37 -6.85
C GLN A 43 -6.51 2.92 -6.56
N ILE A 44 -7.03 2.02 -7.39
CA ILE A 44 -8.29 1.33 -7.18
C ILE A 44 -8.14 -0.14 -7.57
N PHE A 45 -8.49 -1.04 -6.65
CA PHE A 45 -8.41 -2.49 -6.84
C PHE A 45 -9.67 -3.16 -6.37
N TYR A 46 -10.17 -4.10 -7.15
CA TYR A 46 -11.23 -5.04 -6.76
C TYR A 46 -10.62 -6.41 -6.50
N ALA A 47 -10.99 -7.03 -5.39
CA ALA A 47 -10.56 -8.35 -4.98
C ALA A 47 -11.70 -9.36 -5.12
N PRO A 48 -11.79 -10.09 -6.26
CA PRO A 48 -12.82 -11.15 -6.42
C PRO A 48 -12.66 -12.29 -5.42
N ARG A 49 -11.45 -12.44 -4.89
CA ARG A 49 -11.09 -13.45 -3.89
C ARG A 49 -10.10 -12.85 -2.88
N PHE A 50 -9.91 -13.57 -1.77
CA PHE A 50 -9.01 -13.15 -0.69
C PHE A 50 -7.52 -13.17 -1.06
N ASP A 51 -7.15 -13.84 -2.13
CA ASP A 51 -5.76 -14.10 -2.53
C ASP A 51 -5.27 -13.26 -3.70
N TYR A 52 -6.17 -12.55 -4.42
CA TYR A 52 -5.75 -11.64 -5.47
C TYR A 52 -6.71 -10.46 -5.66
N SER A 53 -6.19 -9.37 -6.20
CA SER A 53 -6.98 -8.23 -6.65
C SER A 53 -6.49 -7.73 -8.00
N VAL A 54 -7.41 -7.14 -8.76
CA VAL A 54 -7.15 -6.54 -10.07
C VAL A 54 -7.61 -5.09 -10.06
N GLY A 55 -6.91 -4.25 -10.77
CA GLY A 55 -7.25 -2.84 -10.86
C GLY A 55 -6.14 -2.04 -11.50
N GLY A 56 -5.98 -0.82 -11.09
CA GLY A 56 -4.95 0.05 -11.60
C GLY A 56 -4.79 1.32 -10.80
N GLY A 57 -3.95 2.18 -11.30
CA GLY A 57 -3.68 3.45 -10.66
C GLY A 57 -3.10 4.47 -11.63
N HIS A 58 -2.98 5.65 -11.10
CA HIS A 58 -2.27 6.76 -11.72
C HIS A 58 -1.28 7.32 -10.72
N VAL A 59 -0.03 7.46 -11.15
CA VAL A 59 1.02 8.06 -10.32
C VAL A 59 1.72 9.18 -11.07
N ASP A 60 1.88 10.30 -10.37
CA ASP A 60 2.68 11.45 -10.79
C ASP A 60 3.95 11.47 -9.97
N PHE A 61 5.09 11.34 -10.63
CA PHE A 61 6.42 11.48 -10.03
C PHE A 61 6.99 12.86 -10.31
N THR A 62 7.69 13.40 -9.32
CA THR A 62 8.53 14.59 -9.46
C THR A 62 9.95 14.20 -9.10
N GLY A 63 10.88 14.28 -10.06
CA GLY A 63 12.28 13.90 -9.86
C GLY A 63 13.09 14.93 -9.08
N ASP A 64 14.22 14.49 -8.53
CA ASP A 64 15.14 15.33 -7.75
C ASP A 64 15.86 16.39 -8.59
N GLU A 65 16.10 16.11 -9.88
CA GLU A 65 16.83 16.99 -10.77
C GLU A 65 15.91 17.73 -11.75
N ASP A 66 16.14 19.04 -11.90
CA ASP A 66 15.62 19.89 -12.98
C ASP A 66 14.11 19.83 -13.23
N GLY A 67 13.32 19.49 -12.21
CA GLY A 67 11.87 19.43 -12.34
C GLY A 67 11.40 18.33 -13.31
N LYS A 68 12.15 17.26 -13.49
CA LYS A 68 11.72 16.10 -14.26
C LYS A 68 10.42 15.56 -13.69
N THR A 69 9.45 15.28 -14.54
CA THR A 69 8.17 14.68 -14.16
C THR A 69 7.90 13.45 -14.99
N ALA A 70 7.29 12.46 -14.38
CA ALA A 70 6.75 11.29 -15.06
C ALA A 70 5.33 11.01 -14.57
N HIS A 71 4.42 10.74 -15.49
CA HIS A 71 3.02 10.44 -15.24
C HIS A 71 2.75 9.03 -15.77
N ILE A 72 2.30 8.13 -14.93
CA ILE A 72 2.07 6.73 -15.28
C ILE A 72 0.62 6.36 -14.97
N THR A 73 -0.07 5.82 -15.96
CA THR A 73 -1.35 5.14 -15.75
C THR A 73 -1.15 3.65 -16.04
N TYR A 74 -1.54 2.80 -15.10
CA TYR A 74 -1.25 1.36 -15.19
C TYR A 74 -2.43 0.50 -14.76
N ALA A 75 -2.47 -0.72 -15.29
CA ALA A 75 -3.26 -1.84 -14.78
C ALA A 75 -2.35 -2.82 -14.04
N ARG A 76 -2.81 -3.40 -12.93
CA ARG A 76 -2.01 -4.25 -12.04
C ARG A 76 -2.84 -5.40 -11.48
N LEU A 77 -2.21 -6.57 -11.40
CA LEU A 77 -2.64 -7.73 -10.62
C LEU A 77 -1.81 -7.77 -9.34
N ASN A 78 -2.46 -7.83 -8.19
CA ASN A 78 -1.83 -8.11 -6.90
C ASN A 78 -2.20 -9.53 -6.47
N TRP A 79 -1.24 -10.26 -5.92
CA TRP A 79 -1.41 -11.62 -5.45
C TRP A 79 -0.83 -11.78 -4.05
N LEU A 80 -1.63 -12.38 -3.14
CA LEU A 80 -1.19 -12.85 -1.84
C LEU A 80 -0.51 -14.21 -2.05
N ALA A 81 0.81 -14.18 -2.21
CA ALA A 81 1.60 -15.37 -2.47
C ALA A 81 1.60 -16.34 -1.27
N HIS A 82 1.64 -15.79 -0.05
CA HIS A 82 1.53 -16.59 1.17
C HIS A 82 1.02 -15.80 2.37
N ARG A 83 0.31 -16.48 3.27
CA ARG A 83 -0.15 -15.96 4.56
C ARG A 83 0.07 -16.97 5.67
N TRP A 84 0.72 -16.55 6.73
CA TRP A 84 0.83 -17.28 7.99
C TRP A 84 -0.11 -16.66 9.01
N ASN A 85 -1.10 -17.42 9.47
CA ASN A 85 -1.95 -17.05 10.59
C ASN A 85 -1.37 -17.71 11.85
N LEU A 86 -0.74 -16.90 12.68
CA LEU A 86 -0.17 -17.31 13.96
C LEU A 86 -1.17 -16.96 15.08
N ASP A 87 -1.00 -17.53 16.28
CA ASP A 87 -1.94 -17.35 17.40
C ASP A 87 -2.17 -15.87 17.77
N THR A 88 -1.13 -15.04 17.69
CA THR A 88 -1.16 -13.62 18.08
C THR A 88 -0.63 -12.67 17.00
N ALA A 89 -0.33 -13.19 15.83
CA ALA A 89 0.27 -12.44 14.74
C ALA A 89 -0.20 -12.94 13.37
N GLN A 90 0.02 -12.14 12.35
CA GLN A 90 -0.13 -12.52 10.95
C GLN A 90 1.11 -12.08 10.19
N ALA A 91 1.58 -12.91 9.27
CA ALA A 91 2.60 -12.54 8.30
C ALA A 91 2.09 -12.79 6.89
N ASN A 92 2.47 -11.95 5.95
CA ASN A 92 2.02 -12.05 4.56
C ASN A 92 3.18 -11.77 3.62
N VAL A 93 3.09 -12.38 2.43
CA VAL A 93 3.91 -12.03 1.27
C VAL A 93 2.96 -11.75 0.11
N PHE A 94 3.06 -10.54 -0.41
CA PHE A 94 2.35 -10.10 -1.61
C PHE A 94 3.35 -9.90 -2.74
N VAL A 95 2.90 -10.16 -3.96
CA VAL A 95 3.62 -9.81 -5.18
C VAL A 95 2.64 -9.17 -6.16
N TRP A 96 3.13 -8.34 -7.03
CA TRP A 96 2.31 -7.72 -8.07
C TRP A 96 3.08 -7.52 -9.35
N GLY A 97 2.33 -7.42 -10.44
CA GLY A 97 2.83 -7.08 -11.75
C GLY A 97 1.76 -6.39 -12.58
N GLY A 98 2.21 -5.51 -13.45
CA GLY A 98 1.31 -4.71 -14.26
C GLY A 98 1.99 -4.11 -15.46
N ILE A 99 1.17 -3.51 -16.32
CA ILE A 99 1.58 -2.76 -17.49
C ILE A 99 0.86 -1.44 -17.56
N GLY A 100 1.46 -0.45 -18.18
CA GLY A 100 0.89 0.88 -18.26
C GLY A 100 1.47 1.73 -19.37
N SER A 101 1.10 2.98 -19.36
CA SER A 101 1.62 4.01 -20.24
C SER A 101 2.24 5.12 -19.41
N ALA A 102 3.43 5.54 -19.74
CA ALA A 102 4.17 6.63 -19.13
C ALA A 102 4.28 7.80 -20.09
N THR A 103 4.13 9.01 -19.58
CA THR A 103 4.46 10.29 -20.22
C THR A 103 5.35 11.10 -19.29
N GLY A 104 6.05 12.10 -19.78
CA GLY A 104 6.91 12.93 -18.95
C GLY A 104 7.42 14.15 -19.68
N ASN A 105 8.05 15.06 -18.98
CA ASN A 105 8.64 16.25 -19.60
C ASN A 105 10.05 16.03 -20.13
N SER A 106 10.67 14.90 -19.82
CA SER A 106 12.03 14.54 -20.29
C SER A 106 12.04 13.76 -21.61
N PHE A 107 10.87 13.33 -22.11
CA PHE A 107 10.72 12.61 -23.39
C PHE A 107 9.41 12.98 -24.09
N SER A 108 9.34 12.68 -25.42
CA SER A 108 8.17 13.05 -26.21
C SER A 108 7.25 11.84 -26.39
N GLY A 109 5.94 12.09 -26.38
CA GLY A 109 4.92 11.06 -26.57
C GLY A 109 4.68 10.20 -25.34
N SER A 110 4.29 8.95 -25.55
CA SER A 110 4.04 7.97 -24.50
C SER A 110 4.93 6.73 -24.66
N SER A 111 5.35 6.15 -23.56
CA SER A 111 6.16 4.94 -23.52
C SER A 111 5.41 3.82 -22.78
N LEU A 112 5.49 2.59 -23.26
CA LEU A 112 4.98 1.43 -22.55
C LEU A 112 5.80 1.22 -21.28
N THR A 113 5.15 1.07 -20.14
CA THR A 113 5.81 0.82 -18.86
C THR A 113 5.39 -0.51 -18.26
N GLY A 114 6.33 -1.17 -17.59
CA GLY A 114 6.09 -2.32 -16.72
C GLY A 114 6.16 -1.91 -15.26
N ASN A 115 5.28 -2.49 -14.45
CA ASN A 115 5.28 -2.37 -12.99
C ASN A 115 5.47 -3.75 -12.38
N ALA A 116 6.30 -3.88 -11.37
CA ALA A 116 6.44 -5.10 -10.59
C ALA A 116 6.87 -4.77 -9.16
N GLY A 117 6.48 -5.62 -8.21
CA GLY A 117 6.94 -5.44 -6.85
C GLY A 117 6.56 -6.58 -5.92
N ALA A 118 7.02 -6.46 -4.69
CA ALA A 118 6.74 -7.40 -3.62
C ALA A 118 6.66 -6.69 -2.28
N GLN A 119 5.89 -7.24 -1.35
CA GLN A 119 5.83 -6.81 0.04
C GLN A 119 5.79 -8.03 0.94
N ALA A 120 6.60 -7.99 1.99
CA ALA A 120 6.48 -8.89 3.13
C ALA A 120 6.09 -8.07 4.35
N ASP A 121 5.11 -8.52 5.12
CA ASP A 121 4.71 -7.86 6.36
C ASP A 121 4.51 -8.87 7.50
N TYR A 122 4.75 -8.39 8.70
CA TYR A 122 4.46 -9.07 9.95
C TYR A 122 3.74 -8.13 10.90
N GLU A 123 2.69 -8.62 11.52
CA GLU A 123 1.83 -7.82 12.34
C GLU A 123 1.28 -8.56 13.52
N THR A 124 1.31 -7.90 14.67
CA THR A 124 0.58 -8.24 15.89
C THR A 124 -0.41 -7.12 16.20
N ARG A 125 -1.13 -7.21 17.32
CA ARG A 125 -1.99 -6.09 17.79
C ARG A 125 -1.19 -4.86 18.27
N ARG A 126 0.15 -4.92 18.34
CA ARG A 126 0.99 -3.83 18.84
C ARG A 126 2.24 -3.54 18.03
N VAL A 127 2.69 -4.49 17.24
CA VAL A 127 3.94 -4.35 16.46
C VAL A 127 3.62 -4.65 15.00
N TYR A 128 4.10 -3.80 14.12
CA TYR A 128 4.05 -3.93 12.68
C TYR A 128 5.44 -3.77 12.09
N ALA A 129 5.79 -4.62 11.14
CA ALA A 129 6.99 -4.48 10.33
C ALA A 129 6.67 -4.85 8.88
N SER A 130 7.18 -4.10 7.93
CA SER A 130 7.07 -4.44 6.50
C SER A 130 8.28 -4.03 5.71
N LEU A 131 8.55 -4.82 4.68
CA LEU A 131 9.49 -4.53 3.60
C LEU A 131 8.71 -4.57 2.28
N LYS A 132 8.85 -3.53 1.49
CA LYS A 132 8.20 -3.39 0.18
C LYS A 132 9.25 -2.97 -0.84
N THR A 133 9.19 -3.53 -2.03
CA THR A 133 9.91 -3.04 -3.20
C THR A 133 8.91 -2.79 -4.32
N ASP A 134 9.00 -1.65 -4.96
CA ASP A 134 8.20 -1.26 -6.14
C ASP A 134 9.15 -0.85 -7.26
N LEU A 135 8.94 -1.39 -8.44
CA LEU A 135 9.70 -1.12 -9.66
C LEU A 135 8.77 -0.63 -10.77
N GLN A 136 9.09 0.51 -11.33
CA GLN A 136 8.49 1.05 -12.56
C GLN A 136 9.57 1.15 -13.62
N ARG A 137 9.33 0.61 -14.81
CA ARG A 137 10.34 0.62 -15.89
C ARG A 137 9.70 0.82 -17.25
N CYS A 138 10.27 1.75 -18.00
CA CYS A 138 10.01 1.92 -19.43
C CYS A 138 11.35 2.12 -20.18
N SER A 139 11.31 2.44 -21.46
CA SER A 139 12.53 2.75 -22.23
C SER A 139 13.22 4.04 -21.80
N GLU A 140 12.46 4.99 -21.24
CA GLU A 140 12.89 6.35 -20.97
C GLU A 140 13.41 6.54 -19.54
N PHE A 141 12.91 5.74 -18.59
CA PHE A 141 13.34 5.78 -17.19
C PHE A 141 13.11 4.46 -16.48
N SER A 142 13.76 4.34 -15.34
CA SER A 142 13.54 3.31 -14.33
C SER A 142 13.40 4.01 -12.98
N ASP A 143 12.48 3.54 -12.15
CA ASP A 143 12.31 3.99 -10.78
C ASP A 143 12.12 2.77 -9.88
N ARG A 144 12.84 2.73 -8.78
CA ARG A 144 12.71 1.68 -7.77
C ARG A 144 12.68 2.30 -6.39
N VAL A 145 11.69 1.90 -5.62
CA VAL A 145 11.52 2.33 -4.23
C VAL A 145 11.49 1.11 -3.33
N ASP A 146 12.49 0.99 -2.47
CA ASP A 146 12.51 0.02 -1.38
C ASP A 146 12.05 0.70 -0.09
N THR A 147 11.00 0.19 0.55
CA THR A 147 10.40 0.79 1.74
C THR A 147 10.48 -0.17 2.92
N LEU A 148 11.01 0.30 4.04
CA LEU A 148 10.90 -0.33 5.36
C LEU A 148 9.91 0.47 6.19
N GLN A 149 8.95 -0.20 6.83
CA GLN A 149 8.11 0.39 7.88
C GLN A 149 8.20 -0.41 9.16
N LEU A 150 8.31 0.30 10.30
CA LEU A 150 8.25 -0.26 11.63
C LEU A 150 7.20 0.52 12.43
N GLY A 151 6.19 -0.17 12.95
CA GLY A 151 5.07 0.44 13.65
C GLY A 151 4.91 -0.09 15.06
N LEU A 152 4.51 0.80 15.98
CA LEU A 152 4.18 0.47 17.35
C LEU A 152 2.84 1.10 17.76
N ALA A 153 1.89 0.27 18.21
CA ALA A 153 0.65 0.73 18.81
C ALA A 153 0.82 0.91 20.32
N PRO A 154 0.49 2.08 20.90
CA PRO A 154 0.64 2.34 22.33
C PRO A 154 -0.32 1.51 23.19
N TYR A 155 -1.40 1.01 22.62
CA TYR A 155 -2.40 0.16 23.29
C TYR A 155 -2.89 -0.96 22.36
N LYS A 156 -3.51 -2.00 22.93
CA LYS A 156 -4.24 -3.01 22.17
C LYS A 156 -5.63 -2.45 21.87
N HIS A 157 -5.97 -2.33 20.61
CA HIS A 157 -7.30 -1.92 20.20
C HIS A 157 -8.20 -3.13 19.97
N ASP A 158 -9.51 -2.92 20.14
CA ASP A 158 -10.54 -3.87 19.74
C ASP A 158 -10.97 -3.63 18.30
N TYR A 159 -11.59 -4.62 17.66
CA TYR A 159 -11.94 -4.58 16.23
C TYR A 159 -12.79 -3.39 15.81
N GLY A 160 -13.68 -2.89 16.68
CA GLY A 160 -14.49 -1.70 16.42
C GLY A 160 -13.86 -0.40 16.92
N GLY A 161 -12.73 -0.47 17.61
CA GLY A 161 -12.02 0.66 18.18
C GLY A 161 -11.14 1.36 17.16
N LEU A 162 -10.74 2.59 17.49
CA LEU A 162 -9.71 3.29 16.75
C LEU A 162 -8.34 2.68 17.08
N ALA A 163 -7.65 2.18 16.06
CA ALA A 163 -6.26 1.78 16.16
C ALA A 163 -5.35 2.97 15.86
N THR A 164 -4.40 3.23 16.75
CA THR A 164 -3.41 4.30 16.58
C THR A 164 -2.02 3.68 16.57
N TRP A 165 -1.19 4.07 15.59
CA TRP A 165 0.16 3.57 15.44
C TRP A 165 1.13 4.71 15.21
N PHE A 166 2.28 4.65 15.86
CA PHE A 166 3.46 5.42 15.49
C PHE A 166 4.28 4.58 14.53
N VAL A 167 4.56 5.12 13.34
CA VAL A 167 5.28 4.41 12.30
C VAL A 167 6.55 5.18 11.93
N PHE A 168 7.67 4.49 12.01
CA PHE A 168 8.90 4.91 11.35
C PHE A 168 8.93 4.30 9.96
N GLN A 169 9.26 5.12 8.95
CA GLN A 169 9.43 4.69 7.58
C GLN A 169 10.80 5.10 7.06
N ALA A 170 11.43 4.22 6.30
CA ALA A 170 12.61 4.53 5.49
C ALA A 170 12.33 4.10 4.04
N ARG A 171 12.54 5.00 3.10
CA ARG A 171 12.47 4.76 1.65
C ARG A 171 13.84 4.93 1.06
N HIS A 172 14.28 3.95 0.29
CA HIS A 172 15.48 4.01 -0.51
C HIS A 172 15.06 4.09 -1.98
N TYR A 173 15.34 5.23 -2.57
CA TYR A 173 15.08 5.49 -3.98
C TYR A 173 16.34 5.16 -4.76
N THR A 174 16.18 4.39 -5.83
CA THR A 174 17.26 4.06 -6.77
C THR A 174 16.77 4.32 -8.18
N ASP A 175 17.71 4.60 -9.07
CA ASP A 175 17.49 4.91 -10.49
C ASP A 175 17.20 6.39 -10.81
N ASN A 176 16.64 6.65 -12.01
CA ASN A 176 16.77 7.94 -12.70
C ASN A 176 15.87 9.08 -12.20
N LEU A 177 14.81 8.80 -11.45
CA LEU A 177 13.87 9.85 -11.02
C LEU A 177 14.25 10.40 -9.65
N HIS A 178 14.54 9.53 -8.69
CA HIS A 178 14.94 9.88 -7.34
C HIS A 178 16.15 9.06 -6.92
N SER A 179 16.94 9.60 -6.03
CA SER A 179 18.06 8.90 -5.42
C SER A 179 18.17 9.21 -3.92
N GLY A 180 18.74 8.26 -3.18
CA GLY A 180 19.02 8.44 -1.77
C GLY A 180 18.01 7.82 -0.83
N ILE A 181 18.13 8.17 0.46
CA ILE A 181 17.28 7.63 1.52
C ILE A 181 16.47 8.77 2.15
N GLU A 182 15.16 8.56 2.17
CA GLU A 182 14.22 9.41 2.89
C GLU A 182 13.68 8.64 4.10
N THR A 183 13.68 9.28 5.26
CA THR A 183 13.03 8.73 6.46
C THR A 183 11.84 9.60 6.86
N ALA A 184 10.82 8.99 7.47
CA ALA A 184 9.64 9.71 7.93
C ALA A 184 9.15 9.16 9.28
N ALA A 185 8.57 10.05 10.07
CA ALA A 185 7.79 9.71 11.26
C ALA A 185 6.31 9.96 10.96
N LEU A 186 5.50 8.92 11.07
CA LEU A 186 4.10 8.94 10.65
C LEU A 186 3.20 8.53 11.82
N LEU A 187 2.03 9.16 11.87
CA LEU A 187 0.89 8.72 12.69
C LEU A 187 -0.10 8.01 11.78
N ARG A 188 -0.45 6.77 12.15
CA ARG A 188 -1.39 5.93 11.44
C ARG A 188 -2.64 5.73 12.28
N LEU A 189 -3.78 5.98 11.70
CA LEU A 189 -5.09 5.78 12.29
C LEU A 189 -5.87 4.79 11.43
N PHE A 190 -6.48 3.80 12.07
CA PHE A 190 -7.31 2.82 11.40
C PHE A 190 -8.60 2.58 12.16
N LYS A 191 -9.74 2.55 11.45
CA LYS A 191 -11.05 2.19 12.01
C LYS A 191 -11.96 1.63 10.93
N GLY A 192 -12.47 0.42 11.13
CA GLY A 192 -13.32 -0.25 10.15
C GLY A 192 -12.60 -0.45 8.82
N GLY A 193 -13.17 0.04 7.71
CA GLY A 193 -12.55 -0.01 6.37
C GLY A 193 -11.65 1.19 6.05
N ALA A 194 -11.52 2.17 6.96
CA ALA A 194 -10.78 3.40 6.72
C ALA A 194 -9.40 3.38 7.38
N TRP A 195 -8.38 3.77 6.64
CA TRP A 195 -7.01 3.91 7.08
C TRP A 195 -6.47 5.27 6.62
N VAL A 196 -5.87 6.01 7.55
CA VAL A 196 -5.20 7.28 7.25
C VAL A 196 -3.84 7.28 7.90
N GLU A 197 -2.84 7.75 7.18
CA GLU A 197 -1.47 7.91 7.66
C GLU A 197 -0.96 9.29 7.26
N ALA A 198 -0.34 9.99 8.17
CA ALA A 198 0.26 11.29 7.88
C ALA A 198 1.47 11.54 8.78
N GLY A 199 2.43 12.30 8.26
CA GLY A 199 3.61 12.69 9.01
C GLY A 199 4.59 13.52 8.20
N VAL A 200 5.81 13.58 8.68
CA VAL A 200 6.85 14.41 8.09
C VAL A 200 8.12 13.61 7.83
N THR A 201 8.78 13.94 6.73
CA THR A 201 10.07 13.35 6.36
C THR A 201 11.22 14.06 7.10
N ASN A 202 12.41 13.46 7.05
CA ASN A 202 13.65 14.07 7.55
C ASN A 202 14.00 15.40 6.85
N ALA A 203 13.45 15.66 5.65
CA ALA A 203 13.56 16.92 4.93
C ALA A 203 12.45 17.94 5.30
N GLY A 204 11.59 17.63 6.30
CA GLY A 204 10.47 18.49 6.68
C GLY A 204 9.30 18.49 5.70
N LYS A 205 9.27 17.57 4.74
CA LYS A 205 8.20 17.46 3.75
C LYS A 205 7.04 16.63 4.29
N LEU A 206 5.80 16.99 3.92
CA LEU A 206 4.60 16.24 4.27
C LEU A 206 4.56 14.91 3.51
N GLN A 207 4.18 13.86 4.20
CA GLN A 207 3.79 12.58 3.64
C GLN A 207 2.43 12.17 4.19
N ALA A 208 1.54 11.70 3.34
CA ALA A 208 0.20 11.28 3.72
C ALA A 208 -0.27 10.10 2.85
N MET A 209 -1.14 9.26 3.43
CA MET A 209 -1.83 8.21 2.72
C MET A 209 -3.22 8.03 3.31
N ALA A 210 -4.20 7.80 2.44
CA ALA A 210 -5.55 7.41 2.83
C ALA A 210 -5.98 6.18 2.04
N MET A 211 -6.59 5.22 2.71
CA MET A 211 -7.12 4.01 2.09
C MET A 211 -8.51 3.71 2.64
N PHE A 212 -9.39 3.30 1.74
CA PHE A 212 -10.75 2.87 2.05
C PHE A 212 -11.03 1.52 1.42
N ASN A 213 -11.63 0.63 2.22
CA ASN A 213 -12.08 -0.70 1.80
C ASN A 213 -13.60 -0.81 1.97
N PHE A 214 -14.31 -1.21 0.93
CA PHE A 214 -15.77 -1.38 0.91
C PHE A 214 -16.21 -2.46 -0.08
#